data_8dd847f3824ef8f5d35e236b940fdb78
#
_entry.id   8dd847f3824ef8f5d35e236b940fdb78
#
_cell.length_a   1.000
_cell.length_b   1.000
_cell.length_c   1.000
_cell.angle_alpha   90.00
_cell.angle_beta   90.00
_cell.angle_gamma   90.00
#
_symmetry.space_group_name_H-M   'P 1'
#
loop_
_entity.id
_entity.type
_entity.pdbx_description
1 polymer ?
#
loop_
_entity_poly.entity_id
_entity_poly.type
_entity_poly.pdbx_seq_one_letter_code
_entity_poly.pdbx_strand_id
1 'polypeptide(L)'
;QKVVSVAQQVEQKETLAIQYTIEMRNMLKDMPVRDEIRDFLFKVWAEVLAVAAVRKGPQHADTLVLKKSATDLIWAASAKPNRADRAKVIQDLPNLLLRLRSGMTLLAMAPSEQESHVKRISDTLADAFMSKTQAIPQAQIDAMAQRLGNLEDFVSEDGMGDLPLDAE
;
A
#
# COMPACT_ATOMS: atom_id res chain seq x y z
N GLN A 1 -29.70 -4.81 11.47
CA GLN A 1 -28.61 -3.99 11.06
C GLN A 1 -27.83 -3.45 12.24
N LYS A 2 -26.63 -3.81 12.34
CA LYS A 2 -25.84 -3.41 13.48
C LYS A 2 -25.03 -2.17 13.18
N VAL A 3 -25.05 -1.23 14.09
CA VAL A 3 -24.24 -0.02 13.93
C VAL A 3 -22.99 -0.18 14.79
N VAL A 4 -21.84 -0.11 14.14
CA VAL A 4 -20.57 -0.24 14.85
C VAL A 4 -20.23 1.12 15.45
N SER A 5 -19.89 1.14 16.71
CA SER A 5 -19.55 2.38 17.38
C SER A 5 -18.25 2.95 16.83
N VAL A 6 -18.05 4.24 17.03
CA VAL A 6 -16.84 4.91 16.58
C VAL A 6 -15.60 4.26 17.21
N ALA A 7 -15.70 3.93 18.50
CA ALA A 7 -14.60 3.30 19.20
C ALA A 7 -14.25 1.95 18.60
N GLN A 8 -15.25 1.16 18.23
CA GLN A 8 -15.03 -0.13 17.61
C GLN A 8 -14.38 0.03 16.23
N GLN A 9 -14.81 1.03 15.48
CA GLN A 9 -14.24 1.28 14.15
C GLN A 9 -12.78 1.67 14.26
N VAL A 10 -12.43 2.51 15.23
CA VAL A 10 -11.05 2.91 15.45
C VAL A 10 -10.21 1.69 15.81
N GLU A 11 -10.73 0.85 16.68
CA GLU A 11 -10.03 -0.34 17.13
C GLU A 11 -9.82 -1.32 15.97
N GLN A 12 -10.83 -1.53 15.16
CA GLN A 12 -10.73 -2.39 13.99
C GLN A 12 -9.71 -1.86 13.00
N LYS A 13 -9.73 -0.55 12.78
CA LYS A 13 -8.80 0.09 11.86
C LYS A 13 -7.37 -0.08 12.35
N GLU A 14 -7.12 0.13 13.63
CA GLU A 14 -5.78 0.01 14.17
C GLU A 14 -5.26 -1.42 14.08
N THR A 15 -6.12 -2.38 14.42
CA THR A 15 -5.73 -3.79 14.34
C THR A 15 -5.42 -4.18 12.91
N LEU A 16 -6.26 -3.77 11.99
CA LEU A 16 -6.10 -4.12 10.59
C LEU A 16 -4.87 -3.44 9.99
N ALA A 17 -4.61 -2.20 10.40
CA ALA A 17 -3.42 -1.49 9.92
C ALA A 17 -2.14 -2.22 10.32
N ILE A 18 -2.09 -2.72 11.55
CA ILE A 18 -0.94 -3.47 12.03
C ILE A 18 -0.77 -4.76 11.22
N GLN A 19 -1.87 -5.47 10.99
CA GLN A 19 -1.82 -6.72 10.27
C GLN A 19 -1.45 -6.51 8.80
N TYR A 20 -1.97 -5.46 8.19
CA TYR A 20 -1.60 -5.11 6.82
C TYR A 20 -0.11 -4.76 6.75
N THR A 21 0.40 -4.04 7.75
CA THR A 21 1.82 -3.69 7.79
C THR A 21 2.69 -4.94 7.84
N ILE A 22 2.31 -5.89 8.70
CA ILE A 22 3.07 -7.13 8.83
C ILE A 22 3.08 -7.88 7.51
N GLU A 23 1.92 -7.97 6.86
CA GLU A 23 1.81 -8.71 5.62
C GLU A 23 2.61 -8.04 4.51
N MET A 24 2.56 -6.71 4.44
CA MET A 24 3.34 -6.00 3.43
C MET A 24 4.83 -6.13 3.67
N ARG A 25 5.26 -6.12 4.93
CA ARG A 25 6.66 -6.37 5.24
C ARG A 25 7.11 -7.74 4.75
N ASN A 26 6.27 -8.73 4.96
CA ASN A 26 6.59 -10.08 4.50
C ASN A 26 6.74 -10.14 2.99
N MET A 27 5.85 -9.44 2.28
CA MET A 27 5.91 -9.41 0.82
C MET A 27 7.14 -8.70 0.28
N LEU A 28 7.56 -7.64 0.96
CA LEU A 28 8.65 -6.80 0.46
C LEU A 28 10.02 -7.17 1.01
N LYS A 29 10.05 -8.14 1.88
CA LYS A 29 11.26 -8.48 2.62
C LYS A 29 12.46 -8.74 1.72
N ASP A 30 12.25 -9.41 0.60
CA ASP A 30 13.34 -9.75 -0.31
C ASP A 30 13.33 -8.97 -1.62
N MET A 31 12.55 -7.90 -1.68
CA MET A 31 12.46 -7.10 -2.89
C MET A 31 13.37 -5.88 -2.80
N PRO A 32 13.99 -5.49 -3.92
CA PRO A 32 14.87 -4.31 -3.95
C PRO A 32 14.07 -3.02 -4.02
N VAL A 33 13.34 -2.71 -2.96
CA VAL A 33 12.51 -1.50 -2.88
C VAL A 33 13.20 -0.51 -1.96
N ARG A 34 13.24 0.75 -2.35
CA ARG A 34 13.90 1.78 -1.57
C ARG A 34 13.22 2.00 -0.24
N ASP A 35 14.00 2.38 0.77
CA ASP A 35 13.47 2.56 2.11
C ASP A 35 12.38 3.61 2.18
N GLU A 36 12.50 4.68 1.39
CA GLU A 36 11.50 5.73 1.38
C GLU A 36 10.12 5.19 0.97
N ILE A 37 10.12 4.28 0.00
CA ILE A 37 8.88 3.67 -0.46
C ILE A 37 8.36 2.68 0.58
N ARG A 38 9.25 1.86 1.14
CA ARG A 38 8.85 0.94 2.20
C ARG A 38 8.25 1.68 3.38
N ASP A 39 8.91 2.75 3.82
CA ASP A 39 8.41 3.54 4.95
C ASP A 39 7.04 4.10 4.67
N PHE A 40 6.83 4.63 3.47
CA PHE A 40 5.53 5.18 3.11
C PHE A 40 4.46 4.09 3.16
N LEU A 41 4.75 2.93 2.60
CA LEU A 41 3.79 1.84 2.58
C LEU A 41 3.45 1.34 3.99
N PHE A 42 4.47 1.19 4.82
CA PHE A 42 4.24 0.65 6.16
C PHE A 42 3.61 1.65 7.11
N LYS A 43 3.99 2.92 7.01
CA LYS A 43 3.55 3.93 7.98
C LYS A 43 2.29 4.68 7.55
N VAL A 44 2.10 4.84 6.24
CA VAL A 44 0.97 5.60 5.74
C VAL A 44 -0.04 4.70 5.04
N TRP A 45 0.41 3.92 4.08
CA TRP A 45 -0.51 3.21 3.20
C TRP A 45 -1.24 2.06 3.90
N ALA A 46 -0.58 1.37 4.84
CA ALA A 46 -1.25 0.33 5.60
C ALA A 46 -2.46 0.91 6.33
N GLU A 47 -2.32 2.12 6.86
CA GLU A 47 -3.42 2.78 7.54
C GLU A 47 -4.51 3.21 6.57
N VAL A 48 -4.12 3.68 5.39
CA VAL A 48 -5.09 4.03 4.35
C VAL A 48 -5.94 2.82 3.98
N LEU A 49 -5.29 1.69 3.76
CA LEU A 49 -5.99 0.46 3.41
C LEU A 49 -6.91 0.02 4.53
N ALA A 50 -6.46 0.15 5.76
CA ALA A 50 -7.28 -0.25 6.90
C ALA A 50 -8.53 0.61 7.01
N VAL A 51 -8.39 1.92 6.83
CA VAL A 51 -9.54 2.82 6.89
C VAL A 51 -10.53 2.49 5.79
N ALA A 52 -10.04 2.28 4.58
CA ALA A 52 -10.92 1.96 3.46
C ALA A 52 -11.64 0.64 3.69
N ALA A 53 -10.91 -0.36 4.20
CA ALA A 53 -11.50 -1.67 4.45
C ALA A 53 -12.58 -1.62 5.53
N VAL A 54 -12.35 -0.84 6.58
CA VAL A 54 -13.34 -0.72 7.65
C VAL A 54 -14.57 0.06 7.19
N ARG A 55 -14.35 1.12 6.43
CA ARG A 55 -15.47 1.99 6.02
C ARG A 55 -16.31 1.39 4.90
N LYS A 56 -15.67 0.77 3.92
CA LYS A 56 -16.38 0.32 2.72
C LYS A 56 -16.31 -1.17 2.49
N GLY A 57 -15.40 -1.85 3.14
CA GLY A 57 -15.21 -3.27 2.96
C GLY A 57 -13.90 -3.55 2.25
N PRO A 58 -13.23 -4.65 2.61
CA PRO A 58 -11.91 -4.97 2.05
C PRO A 58 -11.94 -5.31 0.56
N GLN A 59 -13.09 -5.71 0.03
CA GLN A 59 -13.20 -6.04 -1.40
C GLN A 59 -13.98 -5.01 -2.18
N HIS A 60 -14.32 -3.87 -1.56
CA HIS A 60 -15.01 -2.80 -2.27
C HIS A 60 -14.11 -2.24 -3.36
N ALA A 61 -14.71 -1.80 -4.46
CA ALA A 61 -13.94 -1.30 -5.59
C ALA A 61 -12.95 -0.21 -5.19
N ASP A 62 -13.36 0.71 -4.34
CA ASP A 62 -12.47 1.79 -3.89
C ASP A 62 -11.28 1.26 -3.12
N THR A 63 -11.52 0.27 -2.26
CA THR A 63 -10.44 -0.34 -1.49
C THR A 63 -9.47 -1.07 -2.41
N LEU A 64 -10.00 -1.77 -3.41
CA LEU A 64 -9.15 -2.49 -4.36
C LEU A 64 -8.29 -1.55 -5.18
N VAL A 65 -8.81 -0.38 -5.52
CA VAL A 65 -8.02 0.63 -6.23
C VAL A 65 -6.84 1.08 -5.37
N LEU A 66 -7.07 1.28 -4.07
CA LEU A 66 -6.00 1.68 -3.17
C LEU A 66 -4.97 0.57 -2.98
N LYS A 67 -5.43 -0.69 -2.94
CA LYS A 67 -4.51 -1.82 -2.87
C LYS A 67 -3.65 -1.90 -4.12
N LYS A 68 -4.27 -1.70 -5.28
CA LYS A 68 -3.54 -1.71 -6.54
C LYS A 68 -2.54 -0.57 -6.60
N SER A 69 -2.87 0.57 -6.00
CA SER A 69 -1.95 1.70 -5.97
C SER A 69 -0.64 1.36 -5.27
N ALA A 70 -0.69 0.54 -4.23
CA ALA A 70 0.53 0.09 -3.55
C ALA A 70 1.41 -0.72 -4.51
N THR A 71 0.80 -1.64 -5.26
CA THR A 71 1.53 -2.43 -6.24
C THR A 71 2.10 -1.54 -7.33
N ASP A 72 1.30 -0.58 -7.81
CA ASP A 72 1.75 0.33 -8.85
C ASP A 72 2.93 1.16 -8.38
N LEU A 73 2.91 1.57 -7.12
CA LEU A 73 4.00 2.34 -6.55
C LEU A 73 5.29 1.52 -6.48
N ILE A 74 5.17 0.27 -6.05
CA ILE A 74 6.33 -0.61 -5.97
C ILE A 74 6.91 -0.85 -7.36
N TRP A 75 6.04 -1.09 -8.34
CA TRP A 75 6.50 -1.28 -9.71
C TRP A 75 7.19 -0.03 -10.25
N ALA A 76 6.60 1.14 -10.00
CA ALA A 76 7.18 2.39 -10.47
C ALA A 76 8.55 2.65 -9.82
N ALA A 77 8.74 2.18 -8.60
CA ALA A 77 9.98 2.38 -7.86
C ALA A 77 11.07 1.38 -8.23
N SER A 78 10.74 0.36 -9.03
CA SER A 78 11.74 -0.63 -9.42
C SER A 78 12.48 -0.13 -10.67
N ALA A 79 13.67 -0.65 -10.90
CA ALA A 79 14.47 -0.27 -12.05
C ALA A 79 13.77 -0.65 -13.35
N LYS A 80 13.89 0.20 -14.36
CA LYS A 80 13.25 0.00 -15.66
C LYS A 80 14.27 0.02 -16.77
N PRO A 81 14.89 -1.11 -17.07
CA PRO A 81 15.86 -1.14 -18.16
C PRO A 81 15.19 -0.98 -19.53
N ASN A 82 13.91 -1.26 -19.60
CA ASN A 82 13.16 -1.22 -20.84
C ASN A 82 12.56 0.16 -21.08
N ARG A 83 12.77 0.71 -22.28
CA ARG A 83 12.26 2.05 -22.61
C ARG A 83 10.73 2.11 -22.54
N ALA A 84 10.05 1.07 -22.99
CA ALA A 84 8.59 1.07 -22.96
C ALA A 84 8.07 1.13 -21.53
N ASP A 85 8.72 0.42 -20.62
CA ASP A 85 8.33 0.45 -19.21
C ASP A 85 8.58 1.82 -18.60
N ARG A 86 9.69 2.48 -18.98
CA ARG A 86 9.95 3.81 -18.48
C ARG A 86 8.89 4.80 -18.95
N ALA A 87 8.50 4.68 -20.22
CA ALA A 87 7.45 5.54 -20.77
C ALA A 87 6.14 5.32 -20.02
N LYS A 88 5.83 4.07 -19.70
CA LYS A 88 4.60 3.76 -18.99
C LYS A 88 4.58 4.38 -17.59
N VAL A 89 5.71 4.33 -16.89
CA VAL A 89 5.78 4.95 -15.57
C VAL A 89 5.51 6.45 -15.67
N ILE A 90 6.17 7.10 -16.63
CA ILE A 90 5.99 8.55 -16.79
C ILE A 90 4.55 8.87 -17.13
N GLN A 91 3.94 8.08 -18.00
CA GLN A 91 2.56 8.29 -18.42
C GLN A 91 1.57 8.10 -17.26
N ASP A 92 1.80 7.09 -16.43
CA ASP A 92 0.88 6.73 -15.35
C ASP A 92 1.13 7.51 -14.05
N LEU A 93 2.28 8.15 -13.94
CA LEU A 93 2.67 8.77 -12.68
C LEU A 93 1.66 9.80 -12.14
N PRO A 94 1.11 10.72 -12.96
CA PRO A 94 0.16 11.68 -12.42
C PRO A 94 -1.05 11.02 -11.78
N ASN A 95 -1.56 9.96 -12.38
CA ASN A 95 -2.71 9.24 -11.82
C ASN A 95 -2.35 8.51 -10.54
N LEU A 96 -1.16 7.94 -10.51
CA LEU A 96 -0.69 7.27 -9.29
C LEU A 96 -0.60 8.28 -8.14
N LEU A 97 0.02 9.43 -8.38
CA LEU A 97 0.15 10.43 -7.32
C LEU A 97 -1.21 10.94 -6.87
N LEU A 98 -2.14 11.05 -7.81
CA LEU A 98 -3.49 11.48 -7.45
C LEU A 98 -4.16 10.46 -6.53
N ARG A 99 -4.00 9.18 -6.81
CA ARG A 99 -4.56 8.13 -5.97
C ARG A 99 -3.91 8.11 -4.59
N LEU A 100 -2.60 8.38 -4.53
CA LEU A 100 -1.93 8.47 -3.24
C LEU A 100 -2.47 9.64 -2.41
N ARG A 101 -2.71 10.77 -3.05
CA ARG A 101 -3.30 11.91 -2.35
C ARG A 101 -4.71 11.59 -1.85
N SER A 102 -5.49 10.89 -2.68
CA SER A 102 -6.84 10.50 -2.26
C SER A 102 -6.80 9.62 -1.03
N GLY A 103 -5.86 8.67 -0.99
CA GLY A 103 -5.71 7.82 0.17
C GLY A 103 -5.32 8.60 1.41
N MET A 104 -4.37 9.52 1.26
CA MET A 104 -3.94 10.32 2.41
C MET A 104 -5.07 11.22 2.91
N THR A 105 -5.97 11.63 2.03
CA THR A 105 -7.14 12.40 2.42
C THR A 105 -8.07 11.58 3.32
N LEU A 106 -8.13 10.27 3.10
CA LEU A 106 -8.92 9.40 3.98
C LEU A 106 -8.42 9.44 5.42
N LEU A 107 -7.14 9.74 5.61
CA LEU A 107 -6.57 9.84 6.95
C LEU A 107 -6.70 11.25 7.52
N ALA A 108 -7.39 12.13 6.82
CA ALA A 108 -7.52 13.53 7.20
C ALA A 108 -6.15 14.20 7.31
N MET A 109 -5.22 13.79 6.47
CA MET A 109 -3.87 14.33 6.48
C MET A 109 -3.88 15.74 5.89
N ALA A 110 -3.15 16.65 6.54
CA ALA A 110 -3.08 18.04 6.09
C ALA A 110 -2.45 18.12 4.70
N PRO A 111 -2.90 19.08 3.86
CA PRO A 111 -2.35 19.20 2.50
C PRO A 111 -0.84 19.38 2.48
N SER A 112 -0.28 20.11 3.44
CA SER A 112 1.17 20.30 3.47
C SER A 112 1.91 19.01 3.75
N GLU A 113 1.33 18.17 4.59
CA GLU A 113 1.93 16.87 4.89
C GLU A 113 1.81 15.94 3.69
N GLN A 114 0.66 15.96 3.02
CA GLN A 114 0.48 15.18 1.79
C GLN A 114 1.52 15.59 0.76
N GLU A 115 1.74 16.88 0.63
CA GLU A 115 2.70 17.39 -0.34
C GLU A 115 4.12 16.93 -0.04
N SER A 116 4.48 16.88 1.24
CA SER A 116 5.78 16.37 1.65
C SER A 116 5.97 14.93 1.24
N HIS A 117 4.95 14.11 1.46
CA HIS A 117 5.02 12.70 1.07
C HIS A 117 5.12 12.55 -0.44
N VAL A 118 4.30 13.32 -1.18
CA VAL A 118 4.29 13.23 -2.63
C VAL A 118 5.64 13.64 -3.20
N LYS A 119 6.23 14.70 -2.65
CA LYS A 119 7.54 15.15 -3.12
C LYS A 119 8.61 14.11 -2.86
N ARG A 120 8.60 13.53 -1.66
CA ARG A 120 9.58 12.50 -1.31
C ARG A 120 9.44 11.28 -2.22
N ILE A 121 8.21 10.87 -2.47
CA ILE A 121 7.96 9.73 -3.35
C ILE A 121 8.41 10.07 -4.76
N SER A 122 8.06 11.24 -5.28
CA SER A 122 8.44 11.65 -6.63
C SER A 122 9.96 11.68 -6.79
N ASP A 123 10.66 12.23 -5.80
CA ASP A 123 12.12 12.30 -5.85
C ASP A 123 12.73 10.90 -5.83
N THR A 124 12.16 10.02 -5.00
CA THR A 124 12.63 8.64 -4.90
C THR A 124 12.41 7.89 -6.20
N LEU A 125 11.23 8.08 -6.82
CA LEU A 125 10.93 7.43 -8.08
C LEU A 125 11.86 7.91 -9.19
N ALA A 126 12.15 9.22 -9.22
CA ALA A 126 13.06 9.77 -10.20
C ALA A 126 14.46 9.18 -10.04
N ASP A 127 14.89 9.03 -8.79
CA ASP A 127 16.20 8.48 -8.50
C ASP A 127 16.25 6.99 -8.87
N ALA A 128 15.21 6.25 -8.55
CA ALA A 128 15.14 4.83 -8.88
C ALA A 128 15.10 4.61 -10.38
N PHE A 129 14.49 5.56 -11.09
CA PHE A 129 14.37 5.53 -12.54
C PHE A 129 15.76 5.49 -13.20
N MET A 130 16.70 6.22 -12.62
CA MET A 130 18.06 6.30 -13.14
C MET A 130 18.96 5.24 -12.54
N SER A 131 18.43 4.43 -11.65
CA SER A 131 19.23 3.45 -10.92
C SER A 131 19.58 2.26 -11.80
N LYS A 132 20.69 1.61 -11.49
CA LYS A 132 21.06 0.36 -12.14
C LYS A 132 20.74 -0.83 -11.25
N THR A 133 19.89 -0.62 -10.27
CA THR A 133 19.44 -1.68 -9.39
C THR A 133 18.70 -2.73 -10.20
N GLN A 134 18.67 -3.93 -9.70
CA GLN A 134 17.97 -5.03 -10.35
C GLN A 134 16.47 -4.76 -10.43
N ALA A 135 15.90 -5.03 -11.59
CA ALA A 135 14.46 -4.87 -11.77
C ALA A 135 13.71 -5.99 -11.06
N ILE A 136 12.48 -5.70 -10.66
CA ILE A 136 11.62 -6.71 -10.05
C ILE A 136 10.92 -7.44 -11.19
N PRO A 137 10.98 -8.79 -11.26
CA PRO A 137 10.31 -9.52 -12.32
C PRO A 137 8.81 -9.28 -12.32
N GLN A 138 8.22 -9.24 -13.51
CA GLN A 138 6.78 -9.01 -13.64
C GLN A 138 5.97 -10.07 -12.90
N ALA A 139 6.42 -11.32 -12.92
CA ALA A 139 5.72 -12.38 -12.21
C ALA A 139 5.63 -12.10 -10.71
N GLN A 140 6.68 -11.50 -10.16
CA GLN A 140 6.72 -11.18 -8.76
C GLN A 140 5.77 -10.02 -8.44
N ILE A 141 5.69 -9.04 -9.34
CA ILE A 141 4.75 -7.93 -9.22
C ILE A 141 3.31 -8.45 -9.28
N ASP A 142 3.04 -9.34 -10.22
CA ASP A 142 1.70 -9.91 -10.38
C ASP A 142 1.29 -10.71 -9.14
N ALA A 143 2.21 -11.50 -8.61
CA ALA A 143 1.94 -12.29 -7.40
C ALA A 143 1.65 -11.37 -6.21
N MET A 144 2.41 -10.29 -6.09
CA MET A 144 2.20 -9.34 -5.02
C MET A 144 0.86 -8.62 -5.16
N ALA A 145 0.48 -8.26 -6.38
CA ALA A 145 -0.80 -7.60 -6.62
C ALA A 145 -1.95 -8.50 -6.19
N GLN A 146 -1.85 -9.79 -6.50
CA GLN A 146 -2.88 -10.73 -6.13
C GLN A 146 -2.94 -10.90 -4.61
N ARG A 147 -1.79 -10.97 -3.96
CA ARG A 147 -1.73 -11.10 -2.52
C ARG A 147 -2.30 -9.87 -1.83
N LEU A 148 -1.98 -8.68 -2.33
CA LEU A 148 -2.54 -7.44 -1.78
C LEU A 148 -4.05 -7.39 -1.93
N GLY A 149 -4.56 -7.80 -3.09
CA GLY A 149 -5.98 -7.80 -3.32
C GLY A 149 -6.72 -8.70 -2.33
N ASN A 150 -6.07 -9.77 -1.87
CA ASN A 150 -6.66 -10.72 -0.95
C ASN A 150 -5.99 -10.68 0.41
N LEU A 151 -5.52 -9.50 0.80
CA LEU A 151 -4.75 -9.33 2.02
C LEU A 151 -5.48 -9.85 3.25
N GLU A 152 -6.79 -9.67 3.31
CA GLU A 152 -7.59 -10.10 4.45
C GLU A 152 -7.57 -11.61 4.65
N ASP A 153 -7.44 -12.35 3.57
CA ASP A 153 -7.40 -13.81 3.67
C ASP A 153 -6.17 -14.25 4.45
N PHE A 154 -5.04 -13.61 4.18
CA PHE A 154 -3.80 -13.97 4.88
C PHE A 154 -3.84 -13.49 6.32
N VAL A 155 -4.40 -12.31 6.54
CA VAL A 155 -4.57 -11.78 7.87
C VAL A 155 -5.45 -12.69 8.71
N SER A 156 -6.58 -13.11 8.14
CA SER A 156 -7.51 -13.98 8.87
C SER A 156 -6.88 -15.29 9.24
N GLU A 157 -6.16 -15.90 8.32
CA GLU A 157 -5.61 -17.22 8.57
C GLU A 157 -4.43 -17.18 9.52
N ASP A 158 -3.55 -16.19 9.33
CA ASP A 158 -2.30 -16.19 10.08
C ASP A 158 -2.33 -15.24 11.26
N GLY A 159 -3.00 -14.13 11.12
CA GLY A 159 -3.01 -13.12 12.15
C GLY A 159 -4.14 -13.25 13.11
N MET A 160 -5.37 -13.24 12.58
CA MET A 160 -6.52 -13.26 13.44
C MET A 160 -6.67 -14.58 14.17
N GLY A 161 -6.34 -15.65 13.48
CA GLY A 161 -6.47 -16.96 14.08
C GLY A 161 -5.54 -17.16 15.23
N ASP A 162 -4.41 -16.45 15.21
CA ASP A 162 -3.42 -16.64 16.24
C ASP A 162 -3.51 -15.63 17.36
N LEU A 163 -4.42 -14.67 17.25
CA LEU A 163 -4.49 -13.66 18.27
C LEU A 163 -4.97 -14.25 19.58
N PRO A 164 -4.19 -14.10 20.61
CA PRO A 164 -4.53 -14.70 21.88
C PRO A 164 -5.77 -14.09 22.49
N LEU A 165 -6.15 -12.98 22.00
CA LEU A 165 -7.32 -12.41 22.55
C LEU A 165 -8.46 -13.29 22.42
N ASP A 166 -8.39 -14.14 21.50
CA ASP A 166 -9.46 -15.05 21.38
C ASP A 166 -9.62 -15.77 22.61
N ALA A 167 -8.56 -15.88 23.27
CA ALA A 167 -8.71 -16.51 24.50
C ALA A 167 -9.36 -15.59 25.40
N GLU A 168 -9.63 -14.89 25.10
CA GLU A 168 -10.16 -14.24 26.00
C GLU A 168 -10.88 -14.32 26.35
#